data_3b5d2a0d35a5ff2317a0b27071736aa0
#
_entry.id   3b5d2a0d35a5ff2317a0b27071736aa0
#
_cell.length_a   1.000
_cell.length_b   1.000
_cell.length_c   1.000
_cell.angle_alpha   90.00
_cell.angle_beta   90.00
_cell.angle_gamma   90.00
#
_symmetry.space_group_name_H-M   'P 1'
#
loop_
_entity.id
_entity.type
_entity.pdbx_description
1 polymer ?
#
loop_
_entity_poly.entity_id
_entity_poly.type
_entity_poly.pdbx_seq_one_letter_code
_entity_poly.pdbx_strand_id
1 'polypeptide(L)'
;MRNQIDLLATVTVLGVLEQAYFALQVIYARRKYKISPPETTGHPEFERIFRAQVNCSEYFPLFISLLWVAGIFFHQGVAAVCGLLYLYTRFKYFQGYAVTAQERLGPLYASARLLWLLLGLAVAGLLAHFLLPRSSPWTAALVQPLHLLGIW
;
A
#
# COMPACT_ATOMS: atom_id res chain seq x y z
N MET A 1 22.11 -8.20 1.88
CA MET A 1 21.29 -7.13 2.49
C MET A 1 20.62 -6.24 1.47
N ARG A 2 21.41 -5.74 0.52
CA ARG A 2 20.92 -4.89 -0.56
C ARG A 2 19.75 -5.53 -1.31
N ASN A 3 19.90 -6.81 -1.72
CA ASN A 3 18.87 -7.54 -2.48
C ASN A 3 17.60 -7.87 -1.69
N GLN A 4 17.62 -7.71 -0.35
CA GLN A 4 16.48 -8.02 0.49
C GLN A 4 15.50 -6.86 0.65
N ILE A 5 15.90 -5.65 0.26
CA ILE A 5 15.06 -4.46 0.42
C ILE A 5 14.84 -3.69 -0.89
N ASP A 6 15.50 -4.08 -1.97
CA ASP A 6 15.44 -3.36 -3.24
C ASP A 6 14.01 -3.23 -3.77
N LEU A 7 13.25 -4.32 -3.73
CA LEU A 7 11.86 -4.30 -4.21
C LEU A 7 10.96 -3.48 -3.28
N LEU A 8 11.17 -3.59 -1.97
CA LEU A 8 10.41 -2.78 -1.01
C LEU A 8 10.68 -1.30 -1.18
N ALA A 9 11.94 -0.94 -1.36
CA ALA A 9 12.34 0.44 -1.59
C ALA A 9 11.73 0.97 -2.90
N THR A 10 11.73 0.16 -3.95
CA THR A 10 11.13 0.52 -5.24
C THR A 10 9.64 0.80 -5.10
N VAL A 11 8.91 -0.10 -4.46
CA VAL A 11 7.46 0.07 -4.24
C VAL A 11 7.20 1.30 -3.38
N THR A 12 8.04 1.55 -2.36
CA THR A 12 7.92 2.73 -1.50
C THR A 12 8.05 4.02 -2.31
N VAL A 13 9.06 4.10 -3.19
CA VAL A 13 9.26 5.29 -4.04
C VAL A 13 8.07 5.48 -4.99
N LEU A 14 7.59 4.40 -5.61
CA LEU A 14 6.41 4.47 -6.48
C LEU A 14 5.19 4.95 -5.69
N GLY A 15 5.03 4.52 -4.45
CA GLY A 15 3.95 4.98 -3.58
C GLY A 15 4.05 6.46 -3.26
N VAL A 16 5.26 6.95 -2.97
CA VAL A 16 5.48 8.39 -2.72
C VAL A 16 5.17 9.21 -3.97
N LEU A 17 5.57 8.74 -5.15
CA LEU A 17 5.26 9.41 -6.40
C LEU A 17 3.75 9.45 -6.64
N GLU A 18 3.04 8.38 -6.32
CA GLU A 18 1.57 8.34 -6.42
C GLU A 18 0.93 9.37 -5.48
N GLN A 19 1.39 9.46 -4.23
CA GLN A 19 0.90 10.45 -3.28
C GLN A 19 1.16 11.88 -3.75
N ALA A 20 2.35 12.12 -4.33
CA ALA A 20 2.68 13.42 -4.92
C ALA A 20 1.72 13.75 -6.07
N TYR A 21 1.41 12.77 -6.92
CA TYR A 21 0.44 12.95 -8.00
C TYR A 21 -0.94 13.35 -7.45
N PHE A 22 -1.41 12.67 -6.42
CA PHE A 22 -2.70 12.99 -5.81
C PHE A 22 -2.72 14.40 -5.22
N ALA A 23 -1.63 14.81 -4.57
CA ALA A 23 -1.50 16.17 -4.02
C ALA A 23 -1.53 17.22 -5.15
N LEU A 24 -0.88 16.95 -6.28
CA LEU A 24 -0.93 17.83 -7.45
C LEU A 24 -2.35 17.95 -8.00
N GLN A 25 -3.11 16.86 -8.02
CA GLN A 25 -4.50 16.90 -8.49
C GLN A 25 -5.35 17.82 -7.60
N VAL A 26 -5.12 17.81 -6.30
CA VAL A 26 -5.80 18.73 -5.38
C VAL A 26 -5.43 20.19 -5.70
N ILE A 27 -4.15 20.46 -5.95
CA ILE A 27 -3.69 21.81 -6.31
C ILE A 27 -4.35 22.28 -7.60
N TYR A 28 -4.41 21.43 -8.61
CA TYR A 28 -5.10 21.77 -9.88
C TYR A 28 -6.57 22.05 -9.67
N ALA A 29 -7.25 21.24 -8.86
CA ALA A 29 -8.67 21.45 -8.55
C ALA A 29 -8.91 22.77 -7.81
N ARG A 30 -8.01 23.12 -6.87
CA ARG A 30 -8.08 24.40 -6.15
C ARG A 30 -7.98 25.58 -7.12
N ARG A 31 -7.05 25.50 -8.08
CA ARG A 31 -6.88 26.56 -9.09
C ARG A 31 -8.09 26.63 -10.00
N LYS A 32 -8.59 25.48 -10.46
CA LYS A 32 -9.74 25.42 -11.37
C LYS A 32 -11.01 26.02 -10.74
N TYR A 33 -11.28 25.72 -9.48
CA TYR A 33 -12.50 26.16 -8.80
C TYR A 33 -12.29 27.37 -7.87
N LYS A 34 -11.09 27.95 -7.87
CA LYS A 34 -10.72 29.16 -7.09
C LYS A 34 -10.99 28.98 -5.60
N ILE A 35 -10.56 27.83 -5.05
CA ILE A 35 -10.69 27.51 -3.63
C ILE A 35 -9.33 27.67 -2.97
N SER A 36 -9.17 28.75 -2.19
CA SER A 36 -7.90 29.03 -1.51
C SER A 36 -7.75 28.21 -0.23
N PRO A 37 -6.53 27.71 0.06
CA PRO A 37 -6.29 27.13 1.39
C PRO A 37 -6.58 28.15 2.49
N PRO A 38 -7.10 27.75 3.66
CA PRO A 38 -7.32 26.38 4.14
C PRO A 38 -8.70 25.80 3.81
N GLU A 39 -9.47 26.43 2.94
CA GLU A 39 -10.81 25.97 2.62
C GLU A 39 -10.81 24.56 2.03
N THR A 40 -11.74 23.73 2.52
CA THR A 40 -11.88 22.33 2.08
C THR A 40 -13.25 22.05 1.47
N THR A 41 -14.10 23.06 1.38
CA THR A 41 -15.45 22.96 0.82
C THR A 41 -15.58 23.88 -0.39
N GLY A 42 -16.53 23.59 -1.25
CA GLY A 42 -16.80 24.38 -2.44
C GLY A 42 -17.43 23.52 -3.53
N HIS A 43 -16.82 23.50 -4.70
CA HIS A 43 -17.35 22.73 -5.83
C HIS A 43 -17.32 21.23 -5.50
N PRO A 44 -18.40 20.45 -5.82
CA PRO A 44 -18.44 19.03 -5.49
C PRO A 44 -17.29 18.21 -6.07
N GLU A 45 -16.81 18.51 -7.28
CA GLU A 45 -15.67 17.83 -7.86
C GLU A 45 -14.40 18.05 -7.03
N PHE A 46 -14.16 19.29 -6.59
CA PHE A 46 -13.02 19.58 -5.71
C PHE A 46 -13.12 18.80 -4.40
N GLU A 47 -14.30 18.78 -3.78
CA GLU A 47 -14.49 18.06 -2.52
C GLU A 47 -14.20 16.56 -2.68
N ARG A 48 -14.61 15.94 -3.79
CA ARG A 48 -14.34 14.54 -4.05
C ARG A 48 -12.84 14.27 -4.22
N ILE A 49 -12.15 15.11 -5.01
CA ILE A 49 -10.71 14.98 -5.22
C ILE A 49 -9.95 15.17 -3.91
N PHE A 50 -10.34 16.17 -3.12
CA PHE A 50 -9.73 16.45 -1.83
C PHE A 50 -9.91 15.28 -0.86
N ARG A 51 -11.12 14.74 -0.74
CA ARG A 51 -11.40 13.61 0.15
C ARG A 51 -10.68 12.34 -0.30
N ALA A 52 -10.56 12.11 -1.60
CA ALA A 52 -9.81 10.99 -2.15
C ALA A 52 -8.34 11.07 -1.76
N GLN A 53 -7.74 12.24 -1.90
CA GLN A 53 -6.35 12.47 -1.53
C GLN A 53 -6.13 12.29 -0.02
N VAL A 54 -7.01 12.85 0.80
CA VAL A 54 -6.92 12.72 2.26
C VAL A 54 -7.02 11.26 2.67
N ASN A 55 -7.96 10.50 2.12
CA ASN A 55 -8.13 9.09 2.45
C ASN A 55 -6.89 8.27 2.06
N CYS A 56 -6.35 8.49 0.86
CA CYS A 56 -5.13 7.82 0.43
C CYS A 56 -3.95 8.15 1.33
N SER A 57 -3.84 9.41 1.75
CA SER A 57 -2.79 9.88 2.65
C SER A 57 -2.91 9.26 4.05
N GLU A 58 -4.12 9.10 4.56
CA GLU A 58 -4.37 8.49 5.88
C GLU A 58 -3.97 7.01 5.92
N TYR A 59 -4.20 6.28 4.84
CA TYR A 59 -3.85 4.86 4.76
C TYR A 59 -2.40 4.60 4.36
N PHE A 60 -1.69 5.60 3.85
CA PHE A 60 -0.33 5.41 3.34
C PHE A 60 0.65 4.94 4.42
N PRO A 61 0.69 5.52 5.65
CA PRO A 61 1.58 5.02 6.70
C PRO A 61 1.29 3.58 7.08
N LEU A 62 0.02 3.18 7.15
CA LEU A 62 -0.36 1.79 7.41
C LEU A 62 0.18 0.86 6.32
N PHE A 63 0.00 1.24 5.07
CA PHE A 63 0.47 0.47 3.93
C PHE A 63 2.00 0.29 3.97
N ILE A 64 2.75 1.39 4.14
CA ILE A 64 4.21 1.35 4.15
C ILE A 64 4.72 0.49 5.31
N SER A 65 4.13 0.64 6.49
CA SER A 65 4.52 -0.15 7.66
C SER A 65 4.31 -1.65 7.41
N LEU A 66 3.16 -2.02 6.90
CA LEU A 66 2.85 -3.43 6.62
C LEU A 66 3.68 -3.99 5.47
N LEU A 67 3.94 -3.18 4.43
CA LEU A 67 4.78 -3.56 3.30
C LEU A 67 6.17 -3.98 3.78
N TRP A 68 6.80 -3.15 4.61
CA TRP A 68 8.15 -3.40 5.08
C TRP A 68 8.21 -4.58 6.06
N VAL A 69 7.27 -4.67 7.00
CA VAL A 69 7.24 -5.79 7.94
C VAL A 69 7.01 -7.11 7.19
N ALA A 70 6.04 -7.16 6.30
CA ALA A 70 5.78 -8.36 5.51
C ALA A 70 6.97 -8.72 4.61
N GLY A 71 7.61 -7.71 4.01
CA GLY A 71 8.75 -7.92 3.11
C GLY A 71 9.99 -8.43 3.83
N ILE A 72 10.23 -7.95 5.05
CA ILE A 72 11.41 -8.35 5.82
C ILE A 72 11.19 -9.69 6.52
N PHE A 73 10.02 -9.91 7.11
CA PHE A 73 9.79 -11.09 7.96
C PHE A 73 9.07 -12.23 7.25
N PHE A 74 8.34 -11.98 6.18
CA PHE A 74 7.70 -13.05 5.41
C PHE A 74 8.42 -13.29 4.10
N HIS A 75 8.27 -12.40 3.11
CA HIS A 75 8.95 -12.51 1.82
C HIS A 75 8.89 -11.18 1.06
N GLN A 76 10.04 -10.72 0.58
CA GLN A 76 10.17 -9.45 -0.12
C GLN A 76 9.34 -9.40 -1.42
N GLY A 77 9.46 -10.43 -2.25
CA GLY A 77 8.78 -10.47 -3.55
C GLY A 77 7.27 -10.47 -3.43
N VAL A 78 6.74 -11.29 -2.50
CA VAL A 78 5.30 -11.38 -2.25
C VAL A 78 4.77 -10.04 -1.74
N ALA A 79 5.47 -9.44 -0.78
CA ALA A 79 5.07 -8.14 -0.24
C ALA A 79 5.10 -7.05 -1.31
N ALA A 80 6.14 -7.06 -2.17
CA ALA A 80 6.26 -6.09 -3.26
C ALA A 80 5.13 -6.22 -4.28
N VAL A 81 4.74 -7.44 -4.66
CA VAL A 81 3.62 -7.66 -5.57
C VAL A 81 2.32 -7.15 -4.95
N CYS A 82 2.07 -7.48 -3.68
CA CYS A 82 0.90 -6.96 -2.96
C CYS A 82 0.92 -5.44 -2.90
N GLY A 83 2.10 -4.86 -2.71
CA GLY A 83 2.27 -3.41 -2.68
C GLY A 83 1.94 -2.75 -4.01
N LEU A 84 2.42 -3.31 -5.12
CA LEU A 84 2.09 -2.79 -6.45
C LEU A 84 0.59 -2.87 -6.74
N LEU A 85 -0.05 -3.99 -6.36
CA LEU A 85 -1.49 -4.14 -6.50
C LEU A 85 -2.24 -3.12 -5.64
N TYR A 86 -1.76 -2.86 -4.41
CA TYR A 86 -2.36 -1.84 -3.55
C TYR A 86 -2.27 -0.45 -4.19
N LEU A 87 -1.12 -0.08 -4.73
CA LEU A 87 -0.95 1.21 -5.39
C LEU A 87 -1.87 1.34 -6.61
N TYR A 88 -2.01 0.26 -7.38
CA TYR A 88 -2.93 0.23 -8.51
C TYR A 88 -4.38 0.44 -8.07
N THR A 89 -4.82 -0.26 -7.01
CA THR A 89 -6.20 -0.11 -6.51
C THR A 89 -6.44 1.30 -5.94
N ARG A 90 -5.44 1.90 -5.32
CA ARG A 90 -5.54 3.28 -4.82
C ARG A 90 -5.59 4.30 -5.96
N PHE A 91 -4.85 4.07 -7.03
CA PHE A 91 -4.95 4.91 -8.22
C PHE A 91 -6.36 4.83 -8.81
N LYS A 92 -6.91 3.64 -8.94
CA LYS A 92 -8.29 3.45 -9.41
C LYS A 92 -9.32 4.05 -8.44
N TYR A 93 -9.08 3.94 -7.14
CA TYR A 93 -9.92 4.57 -6.12
C TYR A 93 -9.98 6.09 -6.33
N PHE A 94 -8.82 6.70 -6.52
CA PHE A 94 -8.73 8.15 -6.70
C PHE A 94 -9.45 8.58 -7.98
N GLN A 95 -9.21 7.88 -9.09
CA GLN A 95 -9.88 8.19 -10.35
C GLN A 95 -11.39 8.02 -10.26
N GLY A 96 -11.85 6.94 -9.63
CA GLY A 96 -13.27 6.68 -9.46
C GLY A 96 -13.95 7.72 -8.57
N TYR A 97 -13.31 8.07 -7.47
CA TYR A 97 -13.87 9.06 -6.54
C TYR A 97 -13.96 10.45 -7.19
N ALA A 98 -13.00 10.81 -8.03
CA ALA A 98 -13.02 12.09 -8.73
C ALA A 98 -14.26 12.21 -9.64
N VAL A 99 -14.73 11.09 -10.21
CA VAL A 99 -15.92 11.07 -11.07
C VAL A 99 -17.21 11.04 -10.25
N THR A 100 -17.36 10.03 -9.38
CA THR A 100 -18.53 9.91 -8.50
C THR A 100 -18.13 9.26 -7.19
N ALA A 101 -18.91 9.56 -6.12
CA ALA A 101 -18.65 8.95 -4.82
C ALA A 101 -18.87 7.44 -4.81
N GLN A 102 -19.70 6.91 -5.71
CA GLN A 102 -19.99 5.46 -5.74
C GLN A 102 -18.92 4.65 -6.45
N GLU A 103 -18.27 5.21 -7.46
CA GLU A 103 -17.24 4.50 -8.21
C GLU A 103 -15.97 4.22 -7.40
N ARG A 104 -15.81 4.86 -6.23
CA ARG A 104 -14.69 4.59 -5.32
C ARG A 104 -14.82 3.24 -4.61
N LEU A 105 -16.02 2.69 -4.48
CA LEU A 105 -16.29 1.56 -3.56
C LEU A 105 -15.58 0.27 -3.97
N GLY A 106 -15.60 -0.09 -5.25
CA GLY A 106 -14.92 -1.28 -5.73
C GLY A 106 -13.42 -1.26 -5.43
N PRO A 107 -12.68 -0.24 -5.89
CA PRO A 107 -11.25 -0.10 -5.57
C PRO A 107 -10.97 0.04 -4.07
N LEU A 108 -11.85 0.69 -3.31
CA LEU A 108 -11.72 0.80 -1.87
C LEU A 108 -11.70 -0.57 -1.19
N TYR A 109 -12.66 -1.42 -1.52
CA TYR A 109 -12.72 -2.77 -0.95
C TYR A 109 -11.54 -3.62 -1.40
N ALA A 110 -11.11 -3.50 -2.65
CA ALA A 110 -9.93 -4.20 -3.14
C ALA A 110 -8.66 -3.79 -2.38
N SER A 111 -8.46 -2.49 -2.14
CA SER A 111 -7.33 -2.01 -1.38
C SER A 111 -7.37 -2.47 0.08
N ALA A 112 -8.55 -2.51 0.68
CA ALA A 112 -8.72 -3.00 2.05
C ALA A 112 -8.34 -4.48 2.17
N ARG A 113 -8.74 -5.31 1.20
CA ARG A 113 -8.36 -6.73 1.17
C ARG A 113 -6.86 -6.91 1.08
N LEU A 114 -6.18 -6.09 0.29
CA LEU A 114 -4.72 -6.13 0.17
C LEU A 114 -4.03 -5.73 1.46
N LEU A 115 -4.57 -4.73 2.18
CA LEU A 115 -4.04 -4.35 3.50
C LEU A 115 -4.21 -5.48 4.51
N TRP A 116 -5.36 -6.14 4.53
CA TRP A 116 -5.58 -7.31 5.40
C TRP A 116 -4.63 -8.45 5.04
N LEU A 117 -4.39 -8.69 3.76
CA LEU A 117 -3.43 -9.69 3.31
C LEU A 117 -2.03 -9.36 3.79
N LEU A 118 -1.58 -8.11 3.60
CA LEU A 118 -0.26 -7.67 4.08
C LEU A 118 -0.14 -7.80 5.60
N LEU A 119 -1.19 -7.44 6.33
CA LEU A 119 -1.22 -7.61 7.79
C LEU A 119 -1.07 -9.08 8.17
N GLY A 120 -1.80 -9.97 7.50
CA GLY A 120 -1.70 -11.41 7.72
C GLY A 120 -0.29 -11.94 7.47
N LEU A 121 0.34 -11.52 6.35
CA LEU A 121 1.71 -11.89 6.02
C LEU A 121 2.70 -11.35 7.04
N ALA A 122 2.52 -10.12 7.49
CA ALA A 122 3.39 -9.50 8.49
C ALA A 122 3.30 -10.26 9.82
N VAL A 123 2.09 -10.56 10.27
CA VAL A 123 1.86 -11.30 11.52
C VAL A 123 2.43 -12.72 11.41
N ALA A 124 2.15 -13.42 10.31
CA ALA A 124 2.66 -14.77 10.08
C ALA A 124 4.19 -14.79 10.08
N GLY A 125 4.82 -13.83 9.41
CA GLY A 125 6.28 -13.71 9.36
C GLY A 125 6.88 -13.44 10.73
N LEU A 126 6.29 -12.55 11.51
CA LEU A 126 6.74 -12.25 12.87
C LEU A 126 6.56 -13.43 13.80
N LEU A 127 5.42 -14.12 13.75
CA LEU A 127 5.17 -15.30 14.57
C LEU A 127 6.17 -16.41 14.24
N ALA A 128 6.43 -16.64 12.96
CA ALA A 128 7.43 -17.62 12.53
C ALA A 128 8.83 -17.24 13.05
N HIS A 129 9.16 -15.96 12.99
CA HIS A 129 10.46 -15.46 13.44
C HIS A 129 10.68 -15.70 14.95
N PHE A 130 9.65 -15.47 15.76
CA PHE A 130 9.78 -15.60 17.21
C PHE A 130 9.49 -17.01 17.76
N LEU A 131 8.56 -17.74 17.14
CA LEU A 131 8.09 -19.01 17.66
C LEU A 131 8.85 -20.22 17.10
N LEU A 132 9.44 -20.10 15.89
CA LEU A 132 10.19 -21.17 15.26
C LEU A 132 11.70 -20.96 15.50
N PRO A 133 12.36 -21.78 16.32
CA PRO A 133 13.80 -21.67 16.53
C PRO A 133 14.56 -22.00 15.24
N ARG A 134 15.52 -21.15 14.86
CA ARG A 134 16.33 -21.34 13.64
C ARG A 134 17.10 -22.66 13.61
N SER A 135 17.36 -23.24 14.78
CA SER A 135 18.09 -24.52 14.94
C SER A 135 17.18 -25.75 14.96
N SER A 136 15.87 -25.57 14.82
CA SER A 136 14.90 -26.67 14.86
C SER A 136 14.86 -27.43 13.53
N PRO A 137 14.85 -28.79 13.55
CA PRO A 137 14.67 -29.58 12.32
C PRO A 137 13.38 -29.26 11.58
N TRP A 138 12.36 -28.82 12.32
CA TRP A 138 11.06 -28.44 11.75
C TRP A 138 11.15 -27.16 10.91
N THR A 139 11.95 -26.18 11.35
CA THR A 139 12.18 -24.97 10.57
C THR A 139 12.94 -25.27 9.28
N ALA A 140 13.93 -26.16 9.35
CA ALA A 140 14.66 -26.59 8.16
C ALA A 140 13.73 -27.29 7.17
N ALA A 141 12.83 -28.16 7.67
CA ALA A 141 11.88 -28.88 6.81
C ALA A 141 10.84 -27.95 6.18
N LEU A 142 10.44 -26.90 6.86
CA LEU A 142 9.46 -25.93 6.35
C LEU A 142 10.09 -24.90 5.43
N VAL A 143 11.34 -24.52 5.69
CA VAL A 143 12.03 -23.46 4.94
C VAL A 143 12.69 -23.99 3.68
N GLN A 144 13.13 -25.26 3.68
CA GLN A 144 13.81 -25.87 2.54
C GLN A 144 13.00 -25.83 1.23
N PRO A 145 11.71 -26.22 1.21
CA PRO A 145 10.92 -26.10 -0.02
C PRO A 145 10.75 -24.66 -0.49
N LEU A 146 10.69 -23.71 0.45
CA LEU A 146 10.56 -22.30 0.13
C LEU A 146 11.84 -21.73 -0.48
N HIS A 147 13.00 -22.20 -0.03
CA HIS A 147 14.29 -21.87 -0.67
C HIS A 147 14.37 -22.37 -2.11
N LEU A 148 13.89 -23.58 -2.35
CA LEU A 148 13.88 -24.17 -3.69
C LEU A 148 12.97 -23.44 -4.67
N LEU A 149 11.90 -22.83 -4.14
CA LEU A 149 10.97 -22.02 -4.92
C LEU A 149 11.42 -20.54 -5.03
N GLY A 150 12.59 -20.20 -4.48
CA GLY A 150 13.08 -18.82 -4.47
C GLY A 150 12.26 -17.86 -3.63
N ILE A 151 11.48 -18.39 -2.69
CA ILE A 151 10.53 -17.61 -1.89
C ILE A 151 11.14 -17.13 -0.57
N TRP A 152 12.37 -17.61 -0.21
CA TRP A 152 13.12 -17.13 0.97
C TRP A 152 14.58 -16.89 0.64
#